data_a5d76e62882a6d97fd55b1af9cd04dd3
#
_entry.id   a5d76e62882a6d97fd55b1af9cd04dd3
#
_cell.length_a   1.000
_cell.length_b   1.000
_cell.length_c   1.000
_cell.angle_alpha   90.00
_cell.angle_beta   90.00
_cell.angle_gamma   90.00
#
_symmetry.space_group_name_H-M   'P 1'
#
loop_
_entity.id
_entity.type
_entity.pdbx_description
1 polymer ?
#
loop_
_entity_poly.entity_id
_entity_poly.type
_entity_poly.pdbx_seq_one_letter_code
_entity_poly.pdbx_strand_id
1 'polypeptide(L)' 'MAQIKVFYEPEMELLTVFWQLPRKDQICSELGNGIILIKDSLSGEPIGMELLSYRPGDARLQRLSDNVDR' A
#
# COMPACT_ATOMS: atom_id res chain seq x y z
N MET A 1 3.60 17.69 7.47
CA MET A 1 3.81 17.19 6.10
C MET A 1 3.90 15.65 6.13
N ALA A 2 3.14 15.02 5.30
CA ALA A 2 3.13 13.56 5.26
C ALA A 2 4.40 13.03 4.60
N GLN A 3 4.97 12.00 5.18
CA GLN A 3 6.12 11.31 4.60
C GLN A 3 5.67 9.97 4.07
N ILE A 4 6.10 9.65 2.87
CA ILE A 4 5.81 8.35 2.27
C ILE A 4 6.96 7.42 2.63
N LYS A 5 6.62 6.28 3.22
CA LYS A 5 7.60 5.25 3.54
C LYS A 5 7.35 4.05 2.66
N VAL A 6 8.41 3.54 2.06
CA VAL A 6 8.33 2.40 1.14
C VAL A 6 9.25 1.31 1.65
N PHE A 7 8.71 0.11 1.76
CA PHE A 7 9.46 -1.08 2.14
C PHE A 7 9.35 -2.10 1.02
N TYR A 8 10.47 -2.46 0.44
CA TYR A 8 10.51 -3.44 -0.64
C TYR A 8 11.36 -4.63 -0.23
N GLU A 9 10.77 -5.81 -0.27
CA GLU A 9 11.47 -7.06 0.02
C GLU A 9 11.50 -7.91 -1.24
N PRO A 10 12.58 -7.85 -2.02
CA PRO A 10 12.61 -8.56 -3.31
C PRO A 10 12.53 -10.08 -3.20
N GLU A 11 13.05 -10.65 -2.14
CA GLU A 11 12.98 -12.11 -1.95
C GLU A 11 11.57 -12.60 -1.76
N MET A 12 10.72 -11.79 -1.15
CA MET A 12 9.32 -12.11 -0.93
C MET A 12 8.42 -11.48 -1.98
N GLU A 13 8.98 -10.69 -2.87
CA GLU A 13 8.25 -9.93 -3.88
C GLU A 13 7.13 -9.11 -3.23
N LEU A 14 7.47 -8.42 -2.15
CA LEU A 14 6.53 -7.68 -1.34
C LEU A 14 6.89 -6.21 -1.33
N LEU A 15 5.93 -5.36 -1.67
CA LEU A 15 6.09 -3.91 -1.59
C LEU A 15 5.04 -3.35 -0.64
N THR A 16 5.49 -2.60 0.36
CA THR A 16 4.59 -1.95 1.31
C THR A 16 4.83 -0.45 1.26
N VAL A 17 3.76 0.32 1.14
CA VAL A 17 3.83 1.77 1.07
C VAL A 17 2.92 2.35 2.14
N PHE A 18 3.47 3.26 2.95
CA PHE A 18 2.70 4.00 3.93
C PHE A 18 2.78 5.49 3.60
N TRP A 19 1.63 6.15 3.55
CA TRP A 19 1.59 7.61 3.39
C TRP A 19 1.21 8.32 4.69
N GLN A 20 0.91 7.55 5.72
CA GLN A 20 0.78 8.02 7.09
C GLN A 20 1.56 7.07 7.98
N LEU A 21 1.87 7.51 9.19
CA LEU A 21 2.58 6.65 10.12
C LEU A 21 1.76 5.40 10.43
N PRO A 22 2.40 4.23 10.47
CA PRO A 22 1.70 3.00 10.84
C PRO A 22 1.04 3.14 12.21
N ARG A 23 -0.16 2.61 12.34
CA ARG A 23 -0.90 2.64 13.59
C ARG A 23 -0.73 1.31 14.33
N LYS A 24 -0.92 1.37 15.63
CA LYS A 24 -0.89 0.17 16.45
C LYS A 24 -2.05 -0.76 16.11
N ASP A 25 -3.22 -0.18 15.87
CA ASP A 25 -4.42 -0.92 15.53
C ASP A 25 -4.77 -0.67 14.07
N GLN A 26 -4.43 -1.63 13.22
CA GLN A 26 -4.63 -1.54 11.79
C GLN A 26 -5.51 -2.68 11.31
N ILE A 27 -6.29 -2.41 10.26
CA ILE A 27 -7.10 -3.40 9.58
C ILE A 27 -6.61 -3.48 8.14
N CYS A 28 -6.49 -4.70 7.62
CA CYS A 28 -6.10 -4.91 6.24
C CYS A 28 -7.29 -5.41 5.45
N SER A 29 -7.54 -4.80 4.30
CA SER A 29 -8.63 -5.19 3.40
C SER A 29 -8.04 -5.56 2.05
N GLU A 30 -8.34 -6.77 1.58
CA GLU A 30 -7.87 -7.20 0.28
C GLU A 30 -8.75 -6.60 -0.81
N LEU A 31 -8.12 -5.93 -1.77
CA LEU A 31 -8.82 -5.30 -2.88
C LEU A 31 -8.85 -6.16 -4.13
N GLY A 32 -8.18 -7.31 -4.10
CA GLY A 32 -8.00 -8.14 -5.27
C GLY A 32 -6.70 -7.84 -6.00
N ASN A 33 -6.32 -8.72 -6.91
CA ASN A 33 -5.10 -8.58 -7.72
C ASN A 33 -3.84 -8.40 -6.86
N GLY A 34 -3.82 -9.01 -5.67
CA GLY A 34 -2.67 -8.94 -4.78
C GLY A 34 -2.45 -7.59 -4.13
N ILE A 35 -3.48 -6.75 -4.07
CA ILE A 35 -3.41 -5.45 -3.43
C ILE A 35 -4.15 -5.50 -2.11
N ILE A 36 -3.47 -5.09 -1.03
CA ILE A 36 -4.05 -5.04 0.30
C ILE A 36 -4.02 -3.61 0.78
N LEU A 37 -5.17 -3.09 1.19
CA LEU A 37 -5.27 -1.75 1.72
C LEU A 37 -5.14 -1.80 3.24
N ILE A 38 -4.28 -0.95 3.80
CA ILE A 38 -4.05 -0.87 5.24
C ILE A 38 -4.78 0.36 5.75
N LYS A 39 -5.67 0.16 6.73
CA LYS A 39 -6.49 1.23 7.28
C LYS A 39 -6.28 1.36 8.78
N ASP A 40 -6.51 2.56 9.29
CA ASP A 40 -6.60 2.79 10.72
C ASP A 40 -7.91 2.17 11.21
N SER A 41 -7.84 1.33 12.25
CA SER A 41 -9.03 0.61 12.74
C SER A 41 -10.05 1.54 13.39
N LEU A 42 -9.63 2.68 13.89
CA LEU A 42 -10.53 3.61 14.57
C LEU A 42 -11.27 4.50 13.60
N SER A 43 -10.57 5.07 12.61
CA SER A 43 -11.18 5.99 11.67
C SER A 43 -11.62 5.33 10.38
N GLY A 44 -11.09 4.15 10.05
CA GLY A 44 -11.30 3.51 8.78
C GLY A 44 -10.53 4.16 7.63
N GLU A 45 -9.69 5.13 7.95
CA GLU A 45 -8.95 5.88 6.95
C GLU A 45 -7.78 5.07 6.40
N PRO A 46 -7.60 5.03 5.07
CA PRO A 46 -6.46 4.32 4.49
C PRO A 46 -5.16 5.01 4.86
N ILE A 47 -4.19 4.25 5.33
CA ILE A 47 -2.88 4.77 5.72
C ILE A 47 -1.74 4.16 4.92
N GLY A 48 -1.99 3.08 4.20
CA GLY A 48 -0.97 2.41 3.41
C GLY A 48 -1.54 1.33 2.54
N MET A 49 -0.66 0.67 1.80
CA MET A 49 -1.06 -0.46 0.96
C MET A 49 0.10 -1.44 0.84
N GLU A 50 -0.24 -2.67 0.50
CA GLU A 50 0.71 -3.74 0.31
C GLU A 50 0.45 -4.39 -1.04
N LEU A 51 1.51 -4.63 -1.81
CA LEU A 51 1.41 -5.29 -3.10
C LEU A 51 2.12 -6.63 -3.01
N LEU A 52 1.36 -7.70 -3.17
CA LEU A 52 1.89 -9.05 -3.19
C LEU A 52 2.37 -9.39 -4.59
N SER A 53 3.41 -10.22 -4.66
CA SER A 53 4.01 -10.64 -5.93
C SER A 53 4.44 -9.43 -6.77
N TYR A 54 4.99 -8.44 -6.10
CA TYR A 54 5.46 -7.22 -6.76
C TYR A 54 6.84 -7.42 -7.38
N ARG A 55 7.02 -6.90 -8.59
CA ARG A 55 8.30 -6.83 -9.27
C ARG A 55 8.49 -5.44 -9.84
N PRO A 56 9.75 -4.97 -9.95
CA PRO A 56 9.99 -3.67 -10.59
C PRO A 56 9.34 -3.60 -11.97
N GLY A 57 8.68 -2.49 -12.26
CA GLY A 57 7.94 -2.32 -13.51
C GLY A 57 6.51 -2.81 -13.45
N ASP A 58 6.02 -3.16 -12.26
CA ASP A 58 4.67 -3.68 -12.09
C ASP A 58 3.62 -2.62 -12.50
N ALA A 59 2.73 -3.02 -13.41
CA ALA A 59 1.73 -2.12 -13.98
C ALA A 59 0.66 -1.70 -12.97
N ARG A 60 0.48 -2.47 -11.88
CA ARG A 60 -0.52 -2.12 -10.86
C ARG A 60 -0.22 -0.77 -10.24
N LEU A 61 1.05 -0.50 -9.96
CA LEU A 61 1.44 0.74 -9.33
C LEU A 61 1.19 1.92 -10.25
N GLN A 62 1.45 1.76 -11.53
CA GLN A 62 1.21 2.79 -12.52
C GLN A 62 -0.28 3.10 -12.67
N ARG A 63 -1.12 2.08 -12.64
CA ARG A 63 -2.57 2.28 -12.71
C ARG A 63 -3.10 3.05 -11.52
N LEU A 64 -2.57 2.77 -10.34
CA LEU A 64 -2.96 3.51 -9.14
C LEU A 64 -2.55 4.97 -9.25
N SER A 65 -1.35 5.22 -9.75
CA SER A 65 -0.88 6.57 -9.96
C SER A 65 -1.75 7.34 -10.95
N ASP A 66 -2.14 6.70 -12.04
CA ASP A 66 -3.01 7.32 -13.04
C ASP A 66 -4.38 7.67 -12.47
N ASN A 67 -4.90 6.85 -11.58
CA ASN A 67 -6.20 7.09 -10.95
C ASN A 67 -6.13 8.19 -9.90
N VAL A 68 -5.02 8.30 -9.21
CA VAL A 68 -4.86 9.30 -8.15
C VAL A 68 -4.57 10.67 -8.73
N ASP A 69 -3.93 10.72 -9.86
CA ASP A 69 -3.43 11.94 -10.48
C ASP A 69 -4.53 12.64 -11.28
N ARG A 70 -5.63 12.94 -10.62
CA ARG A 70 -6.77 13.58 -11.28
C ARG A 70 -7.10 14.88 -10.56
#